data_e3d0d8c80d82b59a79a4443bfe170961
#
_entry.id   e3d0d8c80d82b59a79a4443bfe170961
#
_cell.length_a   1.000
_cell.length_b   1.000
_cell.length_c   1.000
_cell.angle_alpha   90.00
_cell.angle_beta   90.00
_cell.angle_gamma   90.00
#
_symmetry.space_group_name_H-M   'P 1'
#
loop_
_entity.id
_entity.type
_entity.pdbx_description
1 polymer ?
#
loop_
_entity_poly.entity_id
_entity_poly.type
_entity_poly.pdbx_seq_one_letter_code
_entity_poly.pdbx_strand_id
1 'polypeptide(L)'
;MKRLARKCIEKLTPYPPGKPIEELERELGIVGSIKLASNENPLGPSPKAIKAIKQNISNIHRYPDGSCYYLRRKLSKKFGLPMNKIILGNGSNEIIKLVVHTFLSPGEEVILPFPTFLMYEKIVQSFAGKIVTVPLLDFSINLSAILTAVSSKTKIIIINNPNNPTGMGLNKKDISQFLHSIPSDLIVILDEAYIEFSTDPDIASSLKLLESYPLLVILRTFSKIYGLAGLRIGYGFASETIVDSMNLVRQPFNVNYLAQAGALAALDDDEFVEKTRTLTQDGLLFLYSQLDRIGLEYIPTQTNFFLIKTPLGAHETFQRMLKEGVIVRSMESFGLSDYIRINVGLPEENKRFIKALEKVLYTKLETG
;
A
#
# COMPACT_ATOMS: atom_id res chain seq x y z
N MET A 1 1.06 31.58 -22.48
CA MET A 1 1.06 31.85 -21.04
C MET A 1 2.31 31.25 -20.42
N LYS A 2 3.08 32.01 -19.62
CA LYS A 2 4.13 31.40 -18.78
C LYS A 2 3.45 30.36 -17.88
N ARG A 3 3.93 29.11 -17.86
CA ARG A 3 3.40 28.07 -16.96
C ARG A 3 3.64 28.51 -15.53
N LEU A 4 2.59 28.66 -14.75
CA LEU A 4 2.66 29.06 -13.34
C LEU A 4 3.15 27.94 -12.43
N ALA A 5 3.01 26.69 -12.87
CA ALA A 5 3.40 25.52 -12.12
C ALA A 5 4.93 25.32 -12.14
N ARG A 6 5.47 24.71 -11.06
CA ARG A 6 6.89 24.31 -11.00
C ARG A 6 7.21 23.32 -12.12
N LYS A 7 8.40 23.44 -12.74
CA LYS A 7 8.84 22.57 -13.85
C LYS A 7 8.77 21.06 -13.50
N CYS A 8 9.08 20.71 -12.26
CA CYS A 8 9.09 19.31 -11.82
C CYS A 8 7.71 18.62 -11.84
N ILE A 9 6.61 19.40 -11.80
CA ILE A 9 5.26 18.83 -11.82
C ILE A 9 4.58 18.88 -13.19
N GLU A 10 5.20 19.51 -14.19
CA GLU A 10 4.61 19.67 -15.53
C GLU A 10 4.33 18.35 -16.25
N LYS A 11 5.16 17.33 -15.97
CA LYS A 11 5.04 15.99 -16.57
C LYS A 11 4.30 14.99 -15.69
N LEU A 12 3.87 15.41 -14.49
CA LEU A 12 3.12 14.54 -13.60
C LEU A 12 1.73 14.26 -14.14
N THR A 13 1.37 12.99 -14.22
CA THR A 13 0.00 12.56 -14.46
C THR A 13 -0.69 12.33 -13.12
N PRO A 14 -1.98 12.68 -12.97
CA PRO A 14 -2.73 12.34 -11.77
C PRO A 14 -2.69 10.83 -11.49
N TYR A 15 -2.69 10.46 -10.21
CA TYR A 15 -2.86 9.04 -9.84
C TYR A 15 -4.27 8.60 -10.26
N PRO A 16 -4.42 7.54 -11.08
CA PRO A 16 -5.74 7.02 -11.43
C PRO A 16 -6.30 6.25 -10.22
N PRO A 17 -7.29 6.79 -9.49
CA PRO A 17 -7.91 6.03 -8.39
C PRO A 17 -8.69 4.84 -8.94
N GLY A 18 -8.95 3.84 -8.09
CA GLY A 18 -9.91 2.80 -8.42
C GLY A 18 -11.30 3.42 -8.59
N LYS A 19 -12.07 2.95 -9.59
CA LYS A 19 -13.42 3.47 -9.86
C LYS A 19 -14.32 3.29 -8.62
N PRO A 20 -15.05 4.32 -8.16
CA PRO A 20 -16.04 4.18 -7.10
C PRO A 20 -17.22 3.30 -7.54
N ILE A 21 -17.83 2.58 -6.61
CA ILE A 21 -19.03 1.75 -6.88
C ILE A 21 -20.18 2.63 -7.40
N GLU A 22 -20.44 3.72 -6.70
CA GLU A 22 -21.53 4.65 -7.02
C GLU A 22 -21.37 5.31 -8.40
N GLU A 23 -20.12 5.52 -8.84
CA GLU A 23 -19.83 6.03 -10.18
C GLU A 23 -20.17 5.00 -11.24
N LEU A 24 -19.73 3.74 -11.06
CA LEU A 24 -20.03 2.65 -11.98
C LEU A 24 -21.54 2.41 -12.09
N GLU A 25 -22.23 2.34 -10.96
CA GLU A 25 -23.67 2.09 -10.91
C GLU A 25 -24.46 3.19 -11.60
N ARG A 26 -24.06 4.45 -11.39
CA ARG A 26 -24.67 5.62 -12.07
C ARG A 26 -24.44 5.60 -13.58
N GLU A 27 -23.23 5.24 -14.04
CA GLU A 27 -22.89 5.22 -15.47
C GLU A 27 -23.59 4.09 -16.24
N LEU A 28 -23.70 2.92 -15.63
CA LEU A 28 -24.25 1.74 -16.30
C LEU A 28 -25.73 1.47 -15.96
N GLY A 29 -26.34 2.21 -15.03
CA GLY A 29 -27.71 1.97 -14.58
C GLY A 29 -27.89 0.64 -13.86
N ILE A 30 -26.85 0.11 -13.19
CA ILE A 30 -26.85 -1.16 -12.46
C ILE A 30 -26.80 -0.93 -10.96
N VAL A 31 -27.12 -1.96 -10.18
CA VAL A 31 -27.13 -1.90 -8.71
C VAL A 31 -26.38 -3.11 -8.14
N GLY A 32 -25.77 -2.92 -7.00
CA GLY A 32 -25.11 -3.99 -6.24
C GLY A 32 -23.76 -4.40 -6.80
N SER A 33 -23.04 -3.47 -7.44
CA SER A 33 -21.67 -3.69 -7.91
C SER A 33 -20.73 -4.03 -6.77
N ILE A 34 -19.66 -4.78 -7.06
CA ILE A 34 -18.61 -5.10 -6.08
C ILE A 34 -17.28 -4.49 -6.51
N LYS A 35 -16.42 -4.16 -5.52
CA LYS A 35 -15.13 -3.52 -5.77
C LYS A 35 -13.98 -4.33 -5.13
N LEU A 36 -13.17 -4.95 -5.98
CA LEU A 36 -12.00 -5.72 -5.60
C LEU A 36 -10.68 -5.07 -6.11
N ALA A 37 -10.64 -3.74 -6.18
CA ALA A 37 -9.61 -2.98 -6.90
C ALA A 37 -8.62 -2.23 -6.01
N SER A 38 -8.95 -1.97 -4.74
CA SER A 38 -8.23 -0.99 -3.90
C SER A 38 -7.57 -1.60 -2.67
N ASN A 39 -7.50 -2.93 -2.58
CA ASN A 39 -6.90 -3.65 -1.47
C ASN A 39 -7.52 -3.23 -0.11
N GLU A 40 -8.83 -2.96 -0.12
CA GLU A 40 -9.63 -2.63 1.06
C GLU A 40 -9.94 -3.89 1.88
N ASN A 41 -10.31 -3.72 3.14
CA ASN A 41 -10.71 -4.84 3.99
C ASN A 41 -12.20 -5.13 3.77
N PRO A 42 -12.59 -6.32 3.28
CA PRO A 42 -13.98 -6.63 2.97
C PRO A 42 -14.87 -6.78 4.21
N LEU A 43 -14.29 -7.00 5.40
CA LEU A 43 -15.04 -7.01 6.67
C LEU A 43 -15.45 -5.61 7.14
N GLY A 44 -15.00 -4.54 6.44
CA GLY A 44 -15.15 -3.18 6.90
C GLY A 44 -14.16 -2.83 8.03
N PRO A 45 -14.45 -1.80 8.84
CA PRO A 45 -13.58 -1.37 9.91
C PRO A 45 -13.73 -2.21 11.18
N SER A 46 -12.66 -2.27 12.00
CA SER A 46 -12.70 -2.89 13.34
C SER A 46 -13.90 -2.39 14.16
N PRO A 47 -14.70 -3.29 14.75
CA PRO A 47 -15.83 -2.92 15.60
C PRO A 47 -15.47 -2.03 16.78
N LYS A 48 -14.28 -2.25 17.38
CA LYS A 48 -13.79 -1.39 18.47
C LYS A 48 -13.48 0.03 17.95
N ALA A 49 -12.95 0.15 16.72
CA ALA A 49 -12.73 1.44 16.09
C ALA A 49 -14.05 2.18 15.81
N ILE A 50 -15.08 1.49 15.27
CA ILE A 50 -16.39 2.09 15.05
C ILE A 50 -16.98 2.63 16.35
N LYS A 51 -16.91 1.84 17.44
CA LYS A 51 -17.40 2.25 18.76
C LYS A 51 -16.68 3.52 19.24
N ALA A 52 -15.35 3.55 19.16
CA ALA A 52 -14.55 4.71 19.57
C ALA A 52 -14.88 5.95 18.73
N ILE A 53 -15.03 5.81 17.41
CA ILE A 53 -15.40 6.91 16.51
C ILE A 53 -16.77 7.50 16.92
N LYS A 54 -17.79 6.66 17.11
CA LYS A 54 -19.12 7.09 17.53
C LYS A 54 -19.12 7.85 18.87
N GLN A 55 -18.30 7.40 19.82
CA GLN A 55 -18.15 8.06 21.13
C GLN A 55 -17.44 9.42 21.07
N ASN A 56 -16.67 9.66 20.03
CA ASN A 56 -15.84 10.84 19.89
C ASN A 56 -16.32 11.84 18.83
N ILE A 57 -17.39 11.51 18.08
CA ILE A 57 -17.84 12.34 16.95
C ILE A 57 -18.28 13.75 17.35
N SER A 58 -18.80 13.93 18.57
CA SER A 58 -19.20 15.26 19.07
C SER A 58 -18.02 16.20 19.34
N ASN A 59 -16.81 15.68 19.38
CA ASN A 59 -15.59 16.46 19.69
C ASN A 59 -14.85 16.99 18.45
N ILE A 60 -15.36 16.75 17.24
CA ILE A 60 -14.71 17.13 15.97
C ILE A 60 -14.56 18.65 15.76
N HIS A 61 -15.22 19.46 16.59
CA HIS A 61 -15.08 20.91 16.59
C HIS A 61 -13.76 21.40 17.24
N ARG A 62 -12.98 20.50 17.82
CA ARG A 62 -11.66 20.78 18.43
C ARG A 62 -10.54 20.19 17.58
N TYR A 63 -9.39 20.88 17.55
CA TYR A 63 -8.18 20.31 16.99
C TYR A 63 -7.77 19.04 17.73
N PRO A 64 -7.24 18.03 17.03
CA PRO A 64 -6.70 16.82 17.66
C PRO A 64 -5.42 17.12 18.44
N ASP A 65 -4.97 16.16 19.24
CA ASP A 65 -3.62 16.20 19.80
C ASP A 65 -2.57 16.10 18.66
N GLY A 66 -1.83 17.18 18.43
CA GLY A 66 -0.81 17.25 17.38
C GLY A 66 0.38 16.32 17.60
N SER A 67 0.61 15.88 18.84
CA SER A 67 1.64 14.89 19.18
C SER A 67 1.15 13.46 19.01
N CYS A 68 -0.17 13.22 18.92
CA CYS A 68 -0.80 11.91 18.94
C CYS A 68 -0.34 11.04 20.13
N TYR A 69 -0.20 11.64 21.31
CA TYR A 69 0.45 11.04 22.49
C TYR A 69 -0.07 9.65 22.83
N TYR A 70 -1.39 9.50 22.97
CA TYR A 70 -1.98 8.22 23.37
C TYR A 70 -1.73 7.11 22.35
N LEU A 71 -1.83 7.44 21.06
CA LEU A 71 -1.59 6.48 20.00
C LEU A 71 -0.11 6.10 19.89
N ARG A 72 0.79 7.08 19.96
CA ARG A 72 2.25 6.82 20.01
C ARG A 72 2.63 5.96 21.21
N ARG A 73 2.10 6.26 22.39
CA ARG A 73 2.33 5.46 23.61
C ARG A 73 1.85 4.02 23.45
N LYS A 74 0.70 3.82 22.80
CA LYS A 74 0.18 2.48 22.56
C LYS A 74 1.01 1.70 21.54
N LEU A 75 1.41 2.34 20.45
CA LEU A 75 2.32 1.75 19.46
C LEU A 75 3.68 1.41 20.11
N SER A 76 4.21 2.32 20.92
CA SER A 76 5.43 2.10 21.70
C SER A 76 5.35 0.82 22.56
N LYS A 77 4.25 0.66 23.28
CA LYS A 77 4.02 -0.55 24.10
C LYS A 77 3.86 -1.82 23.24
N LYS A 78 3.09 -1.73 22.14
CA LYS A 78 2.81 -2.90 21.25
C LYS A 78 4.07 -3.40 20.54
N PHE A 79 4.96 -2.50 20.13
CA PHE A 79 6.14 -2.84 19.34
C PHE A 79 7.47 -2.81 20.12
N GLY A 80 7.45 -2.45 21.41
CA GLY A 80 8.63 -2.39 22.24
C GLY A 80 9.64 -1.28 21.86
N LEU A 81 9.18 -0.23 21.20
CA LEU A 81 10.03 0.88 20.74
C LEU A 81 9.74 2.18 21.50
N PRO A 82 10.74 3.04 21.76
CA PRO A 82 10.53 4.34 22.38
C PRO A 82 9.60 5.23 21.54
N MET A 83 8.80 6.08 22.19
CA MET A 83 7.85 6.97 21.51
C MET A 83 8.52 7.96 20.55
N ASN A 84 9.75 8.40 20.84
CA ASN A 84 10.54 9.30 19.98
C ASN A 84 11.01 8.65 18.67
N LYS A 85 10.88 7.33 18.54
CA LYS A 85 11.13 6.57 17.28
C LYS A 85 9.86 6.34 16.46
N ILE A 86 8.72 6.95 16.84
CA ILE A 86 7.41 6.72 16.19
C ILE A 86 6.88 8.03 15.61
N ILE A 87 6.53 8.02 14.33
CA ILE A 87 5.86 9.13 13.64
C ILE A 87 4.50 8.68 13.12
N LEU A 88 3.53 9.60 13.14
CA LEU A 88 2.19 9.37 12.59
C LEU A 88 1.93 10.30 11.41
N GLY A 89 1.18 9.79 10.44
CA GLY A 89 0.82 10.53 9.23
C GLY A 89 -0.63 10.34 8.80
N ASN A 90 -1.11 11.24 7.98
CA ASN A 90 -2.38 11.14 7.27
C ASN A 90 -2.30 10.03 6.18
N GLY A 91 -2.25 8.78 6.65
CA GLY A 91 -1.80 7.60 5.90
C GLY A 91 -0.27 7.50 5.83
N SER A 92 0.26 6.31 5.51
CA SER A 92 1.70 6.12 5.30
C SER A 92 2.25 7.00 4.16
N ASN A 93 1.42 7.34 3.18
CA ASN A 93 1.79 8.24 2.08
C ASN A 93 2.29 9.60 2.55
N GLU A 94 1.72 10.16 3.61
CA GLU A 94 2.23 11.42 4.16
C GLU A 94 3.63 11.23 4.75
N ILE A 95 3.90 10.11 5.40
CA ILE A 95 5.23 9.84 5.97
C ILE A 95 6.27 9.70 4.85
N ILE A 96 5.95 9.03 3.75
CA ILE A 96 6.81 8.99 2.57
C ILE A 96 7.10 10.40 2.05
N LYS A 97 6.06 11.23 1.95
CA LYS A 97 6.21 12.63 1.55
C LYS A 97 7.08 13.41 2.53
N LEU A 98 6.95 13.18 3.84
CA LEU A 98 7.78 13.81 4.86
C LEU A 98 9.25 13.40 4.70
N VAL A 99 9.54 12.11 4.50
CA VAL A 99 10.93 11.65 4.25
C VAL A 99 11.51 12.35 3.01
N VAL A 100 10.79 12.31 1.89
CA VAL A 100 11.26 12.94 0.65
C VAL A 100 11.44 14.45 0.82
N HIS A 101 10.48 15.13 1.49
CA HIS A 101 10.54 16.57 1.74
C HIS A 101 11.72 16.97 2.64
N THR A 102 12.04 16.13 3.63
CA THR A 102 13.09 16.42 4.61
C THR A 102 14.49 16.15 4.07
N PHE A 103 14.66 15.09 3.30
CA PHE A 103 16.00 14.53 3.02
C PHE A 103 16.40 14.56 1.55
N LEU A 104 15.49 14.82 0.61
CA LEU A 104 15.79 14.82 -0.82
C LEU A 104 15.96 16.23 -1.36
N SER A 105 17.15 16.57 -1.85
CA SER A 105 17.40 17.81 -2.59
C SER A 105 17.04 17.66 -4.07
N PRO A 106 16.71 18.78 -4.77
CA PRO A 106 16.45 18.74 -6.20
C PRO A 106 17.62 18.14 -6.99
N GLY A 107 17.32 17.13 -7.82
CA GLY A 107 18.31 16.47 -8.65
C GLY A 107 19.00 15.25 -8.02
N GLU A 108 18.86 15.03 -6.71
CA GLU A 108 19.25 13.78 -6.06
C GLU A 108 18.36 12.61 -6.51
N GLU A 109 18.88 11.40 -6.36
CA GLU A 109 18.29 10.19 -6.91
C GLU A 109 17.58 9.38 -5.84
N VAL A 110 16.42 8.83 -6.23
CA VAL A 110 15.66 7.83 -5.46
C VAL A 110 15.58 6.56 -6.28
N ILE A 111 16.03 5.44 -5.72
CA ILE A 111 15.92 4.13 -6.37
C ILE A 111 14.57 3.51 -6.01
N LEU A 112 13.85 3.06 -7.05
CA LEU A 112 12.57 2.36 -6.94
C LEU A 112 12.62 1.04 -7.71
N PRO A 113 12.23 -0.10 -7.11
CA PRO A 113 11.85 -1.28 -7.89
C PRO A 113 10.68 -0.91 -8.81
N PHE A 114 10.61 -1.51 -10.00
CA PHE A 114 9.48 -1.28 -10.91
C PHE A 114 9.03 -2.60 -11.57
N PRO A 115 7.73 -2.88 -11.54
CA PRO A 115 6.62 -2.09 -11.00
C PRO A 115 6.55 -2.12 -9.46
N THR A 116 6.16 -0.97 -8.89
CA THR A 116 5.84 -0.82 -7.47
C THR A 116 4.71 0.21 -7.28
N PHE A 117 4.42 0.62 -6.05
CA PHE A 117 3.33 1.56 -5.79
C PHE A 117 3.58 2.93 -6.43
N LEU A 118 2.73 3.32 -7.37
CA LEU A 118 2.89 4.48 -8.25
C LEU A 118 3.04 5.83 -7.52
N MET A 119 2.61 5.93 -6.26
CA MET A 119 2.72 7.18 -5.52
C MET A 119 4.15 7.52 -5.13
N TYR A 120 5.06 6.54 -5.04
CA TYR A 120 6.47 6.83 -4.75
C TYR A 120 7.07 7.73 -5.83
N GLU A 121 6.91 7.35 -7.09
CA GLU A 121 7.36 8.14 -8.23
C GLU A 121 6.80 9.56 -8.20
N LYS A 122 5.48 9.69 -8.04
CA LYS A 122 4.79 10.99 -8.03
C LYS A 122 5.26 11.89 -6.89
N ILE A 123 5.48 11.32 -5.70
CA ILE A 123 6.01 12.07 -4.56
C ILE A 123 7.43 12.57 -4.87
N VAL A 124 8.33 11.69 -5.31
CA VAL A 124 9.72 12.04 -5.62
C VAL A 124 9.80 13.12 -6.69
N GLN A 125 9.09 12.97 -7.80
CA GLN A 125 9.06 13.95 -8.89
C GLN A 125 8.51 15.30 -8.43
N SER A 126 7.51 15.32 -7.52
CA SER A 126 6.94 16.57 -7.00
C SER A 126 7.95 17.41 -6.19
N PHE A 127 9.02 16.81 -5.70
CA PHE A 127 10.14 17.47 -5.02
C PHE A 127 11.37 17.66 -5.93
N ALA A 128 11.20 17.48 -7.25
CA ALA A 128 12.28 17.58 -8.23
C ALA A 128 13.41 16.55 -8.06
N GLY A 129 13.14 15.44 -7.38
CA GLY A 129 14.02 14.28 -7.32
C GLY A 129 14.05 13.52 -8.64
N LYS A 130 15.13 12.81 -8.89
CA LYS A 130 15.28 11.90 -10.03
C LYS A 130 14.97 10.47 -9.59
N ILE A 131 14.32 9.73 -10.47
CA ILE A 131 13.99 8.32 -10.21
C ILE A 131 14.96 7.45 -11.00
N VAL A 132 15.53 6.47 -10.31
CA VAL A 132 16.27 5.36 -10.88
C VAL A 132 15.41 4.10 -10.67
N THR A 133 14.85 3.60 -11.77
CA THR A 133 14.02 2.39 -11.72
C THR A 133 14.88 1.13 -11.88
N VAL A 134 14.62 0.13 -11.04
CA VAL A 134 15.26 -1.19 -11.12
C VAL A 134 14.19 -2.22 -11.44
N PRO A 135 14.27 -2.97 -12.55
CA PRO A 135 13.25 -3.95 -12.88
C PRO A 135 13.19 -5.06 -11.85
N LEU A 136 11.98 -5.58 -11.63
CA LEU A 136 11.79 -6.81 -10.86
C LEU A 136 12.40 -8.00 -11.59
N LEU A 137 12.74 -9.03 -10.84
CA LEU A 137 13.12 -10.34 -11.34
C LEU A 137 12.04 -11.34 -10.94
N ASP A 138 11.36 -11.95 -11.90
CA ASP A 138 10.26 -12.89 -11.67
C ASP A 138 9.23 -12.36 -10.64
N PHE A 139 8.76 -11.13 -10.85
CA PHE A 139 7.84 -10.39 -9.98
C PHE A 139 8.38 -10.02 -8.58
N SER A 140 9.60 -10.46 -8.23
CA SER A 140 10.26 -10.15 -6.96
C SER A 140 11.20 -8.96 -7.08
N ILE A 141 11.41 -8.24 -5.99
CA ILE A 141 12.35 -7.13 -5.92
C ILE A 141 13.78 -7.68 -6.01
N ASN A 142 14.57 -7.16 -6.96
CA ASN A 142 15.95 -7.56 -7.18
C ASN A 142 16.89 -6.68 -6.36
N LEU A 143 17.22 -7.09 -5.13
CA LEU A 143 18.08 -6.35 -4.22
C LEU A 143 19.52 -6.19 -4.75
N SER A 144 20.05 -7.17 -5.48
CA SER A 144 21.40 -7.07 -6.07
C SER A 144 21.45 -6.04 -7.20
N ALA A 145 20.41 -5.96 -8.01
CA ALA A 145 20.31 -4.92 -9.04
C ALA A 145 20.12 -3.52 -8.44
N ILE A 146 19.38 -3.41 -7.31
CA ILE A 146 19.26 -2.15 -6.55
C ILE A 146 20.63 -1.72 -6.05
N LEU A 147 21.41 -2.63 -5.47
CA LEU A 147 22.76 -2.34 -4.99
C LEU A 147 23.67 -1.84 -6.12
N THR A 148 23.60 -2.45 -7.30
CA THR A 148 24.38 -2.03 -8.49
C THR A 148 23.95 -0.66 -9.00
N ALA A 149 22.70 -0.28 -8.81
CA ALA A 149 22.14 1.01 -9.26
C ALA A 149 22.51 2.19 -8.33
N VAL A 150 23.08 1.93 -7.15
CA VAL A 150 23.49 2.99 -6.22
C VAL A 150 24.62 3.82 -6.83
N SER A 151 24.45 5.13 -6.82
CA SER A 151 25.42 6.12 -7.28
C SER A 151 25.75 7.13 -6.19
N SER A 152 26.73 8.00 -6.43
CA SER A 152 27.04 9.13 -5.53
C SER A 152 25.91 10.17 -5.43
N LYS A 153 24.87 10.08 -6.25
CA LYS A 153 23.67 10.94 -6.22
C LYS A 153 22.50 10.28 -5.55
N THR A 154 22.59 8.99 -5.25
CA THR A 154 21.51 8.25 -4.57
C THR A 154 21.36 8.78 -3.16
N LYS A 155 20.13 9.11 -2.76
CA LYS A 155 19.81 9.59 -1.41
C LYS A 155 18.81 8.70 -0.68
N ILE A 156 17.86 8.14 -1.42
CA ILE A 156 16.78 7.34 -0.84
C ILE A 156 16.58 6.07 -1.67
N ILE A 157 16.32 4.95 -1.01
CA ILE A 157 15.85 3.70 -1.62
C ILE A 157 14.48 3.40 -1.02
N ILE A 158 13.46 3.13 -1.85
CA ILE A 158 12.13 2.77 -1.35
C ILE A 158 11.81 1.34 -1.77
N ILE A 159 11.53 0.49 -0.79
CA ILE A 159 11.19 -0.92 -0.96
C ILE A 159 9.83 -1.17 -0.32
N ASN A 160 8.85 -1.63 -1.09
CA ASN A 160 7.56 -2.07 -0.58
C ASN A 160 7.61 -3.58 -0.32
N ASN A 161 7.49 -4.00 0.92
CA ASN A 161 7.62 -5.39 1.30
C ASN A 161 6.51 -5.85 2.27
N PRO A 162 5.58 -6.72 1.83
CA PRO A 162 5.41 -7.27 0.47
C PRO A 162 5.06 -6.22 -0.59
N ASN A 163 5.49 -6.46 -1.85
CA ASN A 163 5.38 -5.47 -2.93
C ASN A 163 3.96 -5.33 -3.48
N ASN A 164 3.54 -4.13 -3.73
CA ASN A 164 2.35 -3.80 -4.51
C ASN A 164 2.80 -3.26 -5.87
N PRO A 165 2.51 -3.94 -7.03
CA PRO A 165 1.31 -4.77 -7.25
C PRO A 165 1.51 -6.30 -7.21
N THR A 166 2.72 -6.80 -7.03
CA THR A 166 3.01 -8.23 -7.26
C THR A 166 2.63 -9.16 -6.11
N GLY A 167 2.53 -8.63 -4.89
CA GLY A 167 2.25 -9.42 -3.69
C GLY A 167 3.44 -10.24 -3.18
N MET A 168 4.57 -10.22 -3.89
CA MET A 168 5.78 -10.95 -3.50
C MET A 168 6.46 -10.27 -2.32
N GLY A 169 6.96 -11.08 -1.40
CA GLY A 169 7.70 -10.62 -0.24
C GLY A 169 9.18 -10.96 -0.33
N LEU A 170 10.01 -10.14 0.31
CA LEU A 170 11.43 -10.38 0.52
C LEU A 170 11.65 -11.05 1.86
N ASN A 171 12.57 -12.00 1.87
CA ASN A 171 13.04 -12.63 3.08
C ASN A 171 13.77 -11.62 3.98
N LYS A 172 13.55 -11.70 5.28
CA LYS A 172 14.19 -10.84 6.29
C LYS A 172 15.72 -10.91 6.28
N LYS A 173 16.28 -12.10 6.01
CA LYS A 173 17.73 -12.30 5.91
C LYS A 173 18.30 -11.51 4.73
N ASP A 174 17.61 -11.54 3.57
CA ASP A 174 18.06 -10.86 2.36
C ASP A 174 17.99 -9.33 2.54
N ILE A 175 16.96 -8.82 3.21
CA ILE A 175 16.86 -7.40 3.56
C ILE A 175 18.00 -7.01 4.51
N SER A 176 18.30 -7.82 5.52
CA SER A 176 19.39 -7.55 6.45
C SER A 176 20.74 -7.50 5.73
N GLN A 177 21.03 -8.47 4.86
CA GLN A 177 22.25 -8.49 4.07
C GLN A 177 22.36 -7.30 3.15
N PHE A 178 21.27 -6.94 2.48
CA PHE A 178 21.19 -5.76 1.62
C PHE A 178 21.53 -4.48 2.40
N LEU A 179 20.92 -4.25 3.56
CA LEU A 179 21.19 -3.08 4.40
C LEU A 179 22.64 -2.97 4.86
N HIS A 180 23.32 -4.11 5.07
CA HIS A 180 24.75 -4.11 5.38
C HIS A 180 25.65 -3.86 4.16
N SER A 181 25.12 -4.03 2.95
CA SER A 181 25.90 -3.91 1.70
C SER A 181 25.80 -2.52 1.05
N ILE A 182 24.80 -1.71 1.42
CA ILE A 182 24.64 -0.35 0.89
C ILE A 182 25.46 0.66 1.71
N PRO A 183 25.83 1.83 1.10
CA PRO A 183 26.42 2.93 1.84
C PRO A 183 25.60 3.36 3.05
N SER A 184 26.28 3.66 4.16
CA SER A 184 25.63 3.93 5.46
C SER A 184 24.94 5.31 5.54
N ASP A 185 25.07 6.15 4.52
CA ASP A 185 24.48 7.50 4.41
C ASP A 185 23.20 7.55 3.56
N LEU A 186 22.70 6.39 3.12
CA LEU A 186 21.46 6.28 2.35
C LEU A 186 20.26 6.05 3.27
N ILE A 187 19.17 6.76 3.01
CA ILE A 187 17.89 6.48 3.68
C ILE A 187 17.19 5.32 2.97
N VAL A 188 16.77 4.32 3.73
CA VAL A 188 15.96 3.22 3.20
C VAL A 188 14.55 3.29 3.79
N ILE A 189 13.54 3.34 2.93
CA ILE A 189 12.13 3.19 3.33
C ILE A 189 11.72 1.74 3.05
N LEU A 190 11.33 1.02 4.10
CA LEU A 190 10.62 -0.26 3.99
C LEU A 190 9.13 -0.02 4.24
N ASP A 191 8.34 -0.04 3.16
CA ASP A 191 6.89 0.10 3.28
C ASP A 191 6.26 -1.28 3.52
N GLU A 192 5.93 -1.55 4.77
CA GLU A 192 5.32 -2.78 5.27
C GLU A 192 3.79 -2.66 5.37
N ALA A 193 3.13 -1.96 4.43
CA ALA A 193 1.69 -1.74 4.46
C ALA A 193 0.84 -3.03 4.44
N TYR A 194 1.42 -4.15 4.05
CA TYR A 194 0.73 -5.45 3.92
C TYR A 194 1.32 -6.55 4.79
N ILE A 195 2.32 -6.26 5.60
CA ILE A 195 3.08 -7.27 6.33
C ILE A 195 2.21 -8.13 7.27
N GLU A 196 1.11 -7.57 7.78
CA GLU A 196 0.19 -8.28 8.67
C GLU A 196 -0.56 -9.44 7.98
N PHE A 197 -0.58 -9.48 6.64
CA PHE A 197 -1.19 -10.56 5.86
C PHE A 197 -0.24 -11.72 5.56
N SER A 198 1.08 -11.49 5.66
CA SER A 198 2.06 -12.52 5.35
C SER A 198 1.91 -13.74 6.26
N THR A 199 1.94 -14.91 5.65
CA THR A 199 1.92 -16.22 6.32
C THR A 199 3.30 -16.87 6.37
N ASP A 200 4.25 -16.33 5.59
CA ASP A 200 5.61 -16.82 5.55
C ASP A 200 6.40 -16.26 6.74
N PRO A 201 6.92 -17.11 7.64
CA PRO A 201 7.70 -16.68 8.80
C PRO A 201 9.00 -15.97 8.42
N ASP A 202 9.54 -16.22 7.23
CA ASP A 202 10.73 -15.55 6.73
C ASP A 202 10.43 -14.13 6.22
N ILE A 203 9.19 -13.85 5.85
CA ILE A 203 8.68 -12.53 5.47
C ILE A 203 8.07 -11.87 6.71
N ALA A 204 8.90 -11.58 7.70
CA ALA A 204 8.46 -11.00 8.95
C ALA A 204 8.81 -9.50 9.03
N SER A 205 8.25 -8.84 10.06
CA SER A 205 8.55 -7.44 10.35
C SER A 205 10.03 -7.15 10.47
N SER A 206 10.47 -6.08 9.82
CA SER A 206 11.86 -5.61 9.81
C SER A 206 12.23 -4.72 11.02
N LEU A 207 11.37 -4.59 12.03
CA LEU A 207 11.56 -3.67 13.15
C LEU A 207 12.90 -3.82 13.88
N LYS A 208 13.40 -5.05 14.03
CA LYS A 208 14.70 -5.31 14.66
C LYS A 208 15.88 -4.72 13.86
N LEU A 209 15.72 -4.46 12.56
CA LEU A 209 16.76 -3.89 11.72
C LEU A 209 17.00 -2.39 12.00
N LEU A 210 16.07 -1.72 12.69
CA LEU A 210 16.24 -0.32 13.14
C LEU A 210 17.42 -0.12 14.08
N GLU A 211 17.85 -1.17 14.78
CA GLU A 211 19.01 -1.11 15.68
C GLU A 211 20.32 -1.14 14.90
N SER A 212 20.36 -1.90 13.80
CA SER A 212 21.57 -2.10 12.99
C SER A 212 21.70 -1.10 11.84
N TYR A 213 20.60 -0.44 11.44
CA TYR A 213 20.60 0.54 10.34
C TYR A 213 19.84 1.83 10.73
N PRO A 214 20.56 2.86 11.25
CA PRO A 214 19.95 4.07 11.80
C PRO A 214 19.16 4.92 10.80
N LEU A 215 19.43 4.78 9.48
CA LEU A 215 18.73 5.50 8.41
C LEU A 215 17.55 4.71 7.81
N LEU A 216 17.11 3.64 8.49
CA LEU A 216 15.92 2.90 8.11
C LEU A 216 14.65 3.61 8.58
N VAL A 217 13.66 3.67 7.69
CA VAL A 217 12.29 4.11 7.97
C VAL A 217 11.34 2.98 7.62
N ILE A 218 10.64 2.44 8.60
CA ILE A 218 9.65 1.37 8.39
C ILE A 218 8.26 1.98 8.46
N LEU A 219 7.43 1.71 7.45
CA LEU A 219 6.08 2.24 7.37
C LEU A 219 5.02 1.16 7.59
N ARG A 220 3.94 1.54 8.24
CA ARG A 220 2.75 0.73 8.48
C ARG A 220 1.48 1.55 8.27
N THR A 221 0.35 0.89 8.09
CA THR A 221 -0.92 1.56 7.84
C THR A 221 -2.08 0.93 8.60
N PHE A 222 -3.04 1.74 8.99
CA PHE A 222 -4.34 1.26 9.46
C PHE A 222 -5.35 1.02 8.32
N SER A 223 -4.98 1.36 7.08
CA SER A 223 -5.88 1.29 5.92
C SER A 223 -6.21 -0.14 5.48
N LYS A 224 -5.38 -1.14 5.84
CA LYS A 224 -5.48 -2.51 5.31
C LYS A 224 -6.06 -3.45 6.35
N ILE A 225 -5.24 -4.10 7.17
CA ILE A 225 -5.67 -5.11 8.12
C ILE A 225 -6.72 -4.59 9.12
N TYR A 226 -6.65 -3.31 9.52
CA TYR A 226 -7.58 -2.72 10.47
C TYR A 226 -8.87 -2.14 9.83
N GLY A 227 -8.96 -2.11 8.50
CA GLY A 227 -10.13 -1.62 7.77
C GLY A 227 -10.40 -0.12 7.90
N LEU A 228 -9.40 0.71 8.19
CA LEU A 228 -9.55 2.15 8.43
C LEU A 228 -9.09 3.03 7.26
N ALA A 229 -9.23 2.54 6.02
CA ALA A 229 -8.75 3.25 4.83
C ALA A 229 -9.32 4.68 4.71
N GLY A 230 -10.59 4.88 5.02
CA GLY A 230 -11.27 6.17 4.95
C GLY A 230 -10.82 7.19 6.01
N LEU A 231 -10.26 6.74 7.13
CA LEU A 231 -9.77 7.63 8.20
C LEU A 231 -8.43 8.29 7.87
N ARG A 232 -7.70 7.78 6.89
CA ARG A 232 -6.41 8.30 6.46
C ARG A 232 -5.39 8.34 7.59
N ILE A 233 -5.02 7.19 8.14
CA ILE A 233 -4.02 7.11 9.20
C ILE A 233 -3.00 6.00 8.95
N GLY A 234 -1.73 6.33 9.18
CA GLY A 234 -0.59 5.42 9.12
C GLY A 234 0.47 5.82 10.13
N TYR A 235 1.46 4.99 10.32
CA TYR A 235 2.55 5.22 11.23
C TYR A 235 3.86 4.71 10.66
N GLY A 236 4.96 5.24 11.19
CA GLY A 236 6.31 4.84 10.83
C GLY A 236 7.21 4.73 12.05
N PHE A 237 8.27 3.96 11.89
CA PHE A 237 9.33 3.76 12.85
C PHE A 237 10.66 4.17 12.22
N ALA A 238 11.45 4.98 12.92
CA ALA A 238 12.77 5.40 12.49
C ALA A 238 13.63 5.76 13.71
N SER A 239 14.90 6.11 13.49
CA SER A 239 15.72 6.70 14.56
C SER A 239 15.12 8.04 15.02
N GLU A 240 15.39 8.42 16.26
CA GLU A 240 14.96 9.71 16.84
C GLU A 240 15.35 10.89 15.95
N THR A 241 16.59 10.90 15.47
CA THR A 241 17.10 11.97 14.58
C THR A 241 16.27 12.11 13.30
N ILE A 242 15.86 10.99 12.69
CA ILE A 242 15.00 11.03 11.50
C ILE A 242 13.60 11.53 11.84
N VAL A 243 13.01 11.06 12.94
CA VAL A 243 11.68 11.47 13.40
C VAL A 243 11.66 12.97 13.72
N ASP A 244 12.66 13.48 14.43
CA ASP A 244 12.78 14.89 14.78
C ASP A 244 12.94 15.75 13.52
N SER A 245 13.78 15.35 12.59
CA SER A 245 13.93 16.05 11.31
C SER A 245 12.62 16.13 10.51
N MET A 246 11.86 15.01 10.45
CA MET A 246 10.55 15.00 9.79
C MET A 246 9.52 15.90 10.51
N ASN A 247 9.60 15.98 11.84
CA ASN A 247 8.71 16.85 12.62
C ASN A 247 8.90 18.34 12.32
N LEU A 248 10.07 18.78 11.83
CA LEU A 248 10.30 20.18 11.42
C LEU A 248 9.43 20.61 10.22
N VAL A 249 9.09 19.67 9.34
CA VAL A 249 8.30 19.94 8.13
C VAL A 249 6.88 19.36 8.17
N ARG A 250 6.57 18.60 9.22
CA ARG A 250 5.24 18.01 9.43
C ARG A 250 4.24 19.11 9.78
N GLN A 251 3.08 19.10 9.10
CA GLN A 251 2.00 20.02 9.43
C GLN A 251 1.47 19.75 10.85
N PRO A 252 1.15 20.80 11.62
CA PRO A 252 0.48 20.61 12.91
C PRO A 252 -0.89 19.95 12.70
N PHE A 253 -1.28 19.08 13.63
CA PHE A 253 -2.60 18.42 13.62
C PHE A 253 -2.87 17.57 12.36
N ASN A 254 -1.83 17.05 11.70
CA ASN A 254 -1.91 16.32 10.43
C ASN A 254 -2.80 15.07 10.49
N VAL A 255 -2.91 14.40 11.64
CA VAL A 255 -3.78 13.22 11.85
C VAL A 255 -5.06 13.68 12.54
N ASN A 256 -6.19 13.49 11.87
CA ASN A 256 -7.49 13.96 12.36
C ASN A 256 -7.94 13.23 13.64
N TYR A 257 -8.82 13.87 14.39
CA TYR A 257 -9.27 13.43 15.70
C TYR A 257 -9.91 12.03 15.71
N LEU A 258 -10.80 11.75 14.75
CA LEU A 258 -11.49 10.46 14.66
C LEU A 258 -10.55 9.34 14.22
N ALA A 259 -9.55 9.66 13.39
CA ALA A 259 -8.51 8.72 13.00
C ALA A 259 -7.66 8.29 14.21
N GLN A 260 -7.27 9.24 15.08
CA GLN A 260 -6.55 8.90 16.31
C GLN A 260 -7.37 8.02 17.23
N ALA A 261 -8.66 8.36 17.47
CA ALA A 261 -9.56 7.59 18.32
C ALA A 261 -9.81 6.18 17.76
N GLY A 262 -10.11 6.08 16.46
CA GLY A 262 -10.36 4.80 15.78
C GLY A 262 -9.12 3.90 15.75
N ALA A 263 -7.96 4.44 15.41
CA ALA A 263 -6.70 3.69 15.38
C ALA A 263 -6.28 3.19 16.77
N LEU A 264 -6.43 4.05 17.80
CA LEU A 264 -6.15 3.69 19.18
C LEU A 264 -6.97 2.47 19.64
N ALA A 265 -8.24 2.43 19.28
CA ALA A 265 -9.14 1.32 19.62
C ALA A 265 -8.87 0.07 18.74
N ALA A 266 -8.56 0.26 17.46
CA ALA A 266 -8.26 -0.85 16.54
C ALA A 266 -7.02 -1.66 16.96
N LEU A 267 -6.04 -1.04 17.60
CA LEU A 267 -4.85 -1.73 18.11
C LEU A 267 -5.14 -2.75 19.23
N ASP A 268 -6.32 -2.70 19.87
CA ASP A 268 -6.79 -3.68 20.86
C ASP A 268 -7.72 -4.74 20.25
N ASP A 269 -7.93 -4.71 18.95
CA ASP A 269 -8.86 -5.61 18.28
C ASP A 269 -8.13 -6.75 17.55
N ASP A 270 -7.37 -7.52 18.32
CA ASP A 270 -6.58 -8.63 17.78
C ASP A 270 -7.50 -9.73 17.19
N GLU A 271 -8.72 -9.91 17.73
CA GLU A 271 -9.73 -10.81 17.17
C GLU A 271 -10.15 -10.41 15.75
N PHE A 272 -10.38 -9.11 15.52
CA PHE A 272 -10.69 -8.60 14.19
C PHE A 272 -9.52 -8.78 13.22
N VAL A 273 -8.29 -8.54 13.68
CA VAL A 273 -7.08 -8.77 12.87
C VAL A 273 -6.98 -10.23 12.44
N GLU A 274 -7.18 -11.17 13.38
CA GLU A 274 -7.12 -12.60 13.07
C GLU A 274 -8.26 -13.04 12.14
N LYS A 275 -9.48 -12.57 12.38
CA LYS A 275 -10.60 -12.80 11.47
C LYS A 275 -10.32 -12.31 10.06
N THR A 276 -9.68 -11.14 9.91
CA THR A 276 -9.29 -10.61 8.61
C THR A 276 -8.24 -11.48 7.93
N ARG A 277 -7.25 -11.98 8.68
CA ARG A 277 -6.23 -12.90 8.15
C ARG A 277 -6.86 -14.20 7.64
N THR A 278 -7.67 -14.82 8.47
CA THR A 278 -8.36 -16.08 8.13
C THR A 278 -9.22 -15.90 6.88
N LEU A 279 -10.06 -14.85 6.84
CA LEU A 279 -10.85 -14.54 5.65
C LEU A 279 -9.98 -14.38 4.40
N THR A 280 -8.85 -13.69 4.53
CA THR A 280 -7.93 -13.48 3.40
C THR A 280 -7.33 -14.79 2.92
N GLN A 281 -6.86 -15.65 3.82
CA GLN A 281 -6.27 -16.94 3.49
C GLN A 281 -7.29 -17.88 2.84
N ASP A 282 -8.47 -18.03 3.44
CA ASP A 282 -9.54 -18.86 2.89
C ASP A 282 -9.99 -18.35 1.51
N GLY A 283 -10.07 -17.03 1.36
CA GLY A 283 -10.42 -16.40 0.09
C GLY A 283 -9.36 -16.61 -0.98
N LEU A 284 -8.06 -16.54 -0.64
CA LEU A 284 -6.97 -16.85 -1.57
C LEU A 284 -7.01 -18.31 -2.01
N LEU A 285 -7.16 -19.26 -1.08
CA LEU A 285 -7.27 -20.68 -1.40
C LEU A 285 -8.45 -20.96 -2.35
N PHE A 286 -9.62 -20.37 -2.05
CA PHE A 286 -10.78 -20.47 -2.93
C PHE A 286 -10.48 -19.91 -4.32
N LEU A 287 -9.97 -18.68 -4.41
CA LEU A 287 -9.72 -18.01 -5.68
C LEU A 287 -8.67 -18.77 -6.52
N TYR A 288 -7.60 -19.23 -5.91
CA TYR A 288 -6.57 -20.01 -6.58
C TYR A 288 -7.16 -21.32 -7.16
N SER A 289 -7.93 -22.07 -6.36
CA SER A 289 -8.58 -23.31 -6.82
C SER A 289 -9.51 -23.07 -8.01
N GLN A 290 -10.21 -21.94 -8.05
CA GLN A 290 -11.09 -21.61 -9.17
C GLN A 290 -10.29 -21.14 -10.41
N LEU A 291 -9.21 -20.41 -10.22
CA LEU A 291 -8.34 -20.00 -11.34
C LEU A 291 -7.64 -21.20 -11.97
N ASP A 292 -7.15 -22.15 -11.15
CA ASP A 292 -6.61 -23.43 -11.64
C ASP A 292 -7.65 -24.21 -12.46
N ARG A 293 -8.90 -24.29 -11.98
CA ARG A 293 -10.01 -24.95 -12.68
C ARG A 293 -10.30 -24.36 -14.05
N ILE A 294 -10.18 -23.02 -14.18
CA ILE A 294 -10.42 -22.31 -15.45
C ILE A 294 -9.14 -22.10 -16.28
N GLY A 295 -8.00 -22.59 -15.81
CA GLY A 295 -6.74 -22.57 -16.54
C GLY A 295 -6.07 -21.21 -16.64
N LEU A 296 -6.24 -20.32 -15.65
CA LEU A 296 -5.61 -19.00 -15.63
C LEU A 296 -4.37 -18.98 -14.72
N GLU A 297 -3.31 -18.37 -15.25
CA GLU A 297 -2.09 -18.12 -14.49
C GLU A 297 -2.30 -16.95 -13.49
N TYR A 298 -1.75 -17.09 -12.30
CA TYR A 298 -1.73 -16.05 -11.28
C TYR A 298 -0.40 -16.02 -10.53
N ILE A 299 -0.11 -14.91 -9.86
CA ILE A 299 1.08 -14.77 -9.03
C ILE A 299 0.67 -14.96 -7.56
N PRO A 300 1.12 -16.03 -6.87
CA PRO A 300 0.86 -16.23 -5.46
C PRO A 300 1.34 -15.04 -4.62
N THR A 301 0.64 -14.74 -3.50
CA THR A 301 0.86 -13.48 -2.76
C THR A 301 1.09 -13.68 -1.28
N GLN A 302 1.73 -12.70 -0.65
CA GLN A 302 1.85 -12.50 0.79
C GLN A 302 1.02 -11.30 1.27
N THR A 303 0.00 -10.91 0.49
CA THR A 303 -0.86 -9.75 0.77
C THR A 303 -2.34 -10.14 0.72
N ASN A 304 -3.24 -9.17 0.79
CA ASN A 304 -4.67 -9.37 0.57
C ASN A 304 -5.11 -9.20 -0.90
N PHE A 305 -4.19 -9.21 -1.85
CA PHE A 305 -4.44 -9.06 -3.29
C PHE A 305 -3.42 -9.88 -4.08
N PHE A 306 -3.70 -10.13 -5.36
CA PHE A 306 -2.78 -10.84 -6.25
C PHE A 306 -3.03 -10.48 -7.72
N LEU A 307 -2.09 -10.86 -8.57
CA LEU A 307 -2.14 -10.65 -10.01
C LEU A 307 -2.68 -11.89 -10.72
N ILE A 308 -3.53 -11.65 -11.71
CA ILE A 308 -4.07 -12.68 -12.61
C ILE A 308 -3.69 -12.28 -14.04
N LYS A 309 -3.05 -13.20 -14.77
CA LYS A 309 -2.79 -13.03 -16.19
C LYS A 309 -4.06 -13.33 -17.00
N THR A 310 -4.41 -12.45 -17.93
CA THR A 310 -5.64 -12.59 -18.70
C THR A 310 -5.35 -12.64 -20.19
N PRO A 311 -5.98 -13.56 -20.96
CA PRO A 311 -5.74 -13.71 -22.38
C PRO A 311 -6.25 -12.52 -23.22
N LEU A 312 -7.16 -11.71 -22.67
CA LEU A 312 -7.70 -10.51 -23.33
C LEU A 312 -6.84 -9.27 -23.07
N GLY A 313 -5.83 -9.36 -22.20
CA GLY A 313 -5.09 -8.23 -21.68
C GLY A 313 -5.85 -7.46 -20.57
N ALA A 314 -5.09 -6.62 -19.86
CA ALA A 314 -5.59 -5.93 -18.66
C ALA A 314 -6.74 -4.97 -18.95
N HIS A 315 -6.60 -4.17 -20.01
CA HIS A 315 -7.58 -3.14 -20.37
C HIS A 315 -8.94 -3.75 -20.73
N GLU A 316 -8.95 -4.65 -21.68
CA GLU A 316 -10.19 -5.26 -22.16
C GLU A 316 -10.89 -6.06 -21.06
N THR A 317 -10.12 -6.85 -20.30
CA THR A 317 -10.66 -7.57 -19.14
C THR A 317 -11.30 -6.60 -18.14
N PHE A 318 -10.60 -5.50 -17.80
CA PHE A 318 -11.14 -4.47 -16.91
C PHE A 318 -12.46 -3.90 -17.42
N GLN A 319 -12.52 -3.49 -18.70
CA GLN A 319 -13.72 -2.90 -19.29
C GLN A 319 -14.92 -3.86 -19.29
N ARG A 320 -14.67 -5.15 -19.60
CA ARG A 320 -15.72 -6.18 -19.57
C ARG A 320 -16.19 -6.48 -18.15
N MET A 321 -15.26 -6.57 -17.18
CA MET A 321 -15.61 -6.78 -15.77
C MET A 321 -16.45 -5.66 -15.20
N LEU A 322 -16.23 -4.40 -15.62
CA LEU A 322 -17.09 -3.26 -15.24
C LEU A 322 -18.53 -3.49 -15.70
N LYS A 323 -18.76 -3.99 -16.92
CA LYS A 323 -20.10 -4.28 -17.45
C LYS A 323 -20.82 -5.39 -16.64
N GLU A 324 -20.07 -6.28 -16.01
CA GLU A 324 -20.61 -7.30 -15.10
C GLU A 324 -20.78 -6.79 -13.65
N GLY A 325 -20.55 -5.49 -13.40
CA GLY A 325 -20.66 -4.88 -12.08
C GLY A 325 -19.52 -5.31 -11.12
N VAL A 326 -18.36 -5.68 -11.66
CA VAL A 326 -17.20 -6.10 -10.86
C VAL A 326 -16.01 -5.19 -11.16
N ILE A 327 -15.60 -4.40 -10.19
CA ILE A 327 -14.49 -3.46 -10.32
C ILE A 327 -13.19 -4.15 -9.91
N VAL A 328 -12.33 -4.41 -10.89
CA VAL A 328 -10.96 -4.92 -10.72
C VAL A 328 -9.94 -3.82 -10.99
N ARG A 329 -8.64 -4.09 -10.91
CA ARG A 329 -7.60 -3.12 -11.25
C ARG A 329 -6.84 -3.57 -12.50
N SER A 330 -6.91 -2.81 -13.59
CA SER A 330 -5.99 -2.95 -14.71
C SER A 330 -4.57 -2.60 -14.28
N MET A 331 -3.60 -3.39 -14.70
CA MET A 331 -2.19 -3.20 -14.37
C MET A 331 -1.40 -2.49 -15.48
N GLU A 332 -2.05 -1.96 -16.51
CA GLU A 332 -1.37 -1.22 -17.58
C GLU A 332 -0.53 -0.06 -17.06
N SER A 333 -1.07 0.72 -16.10
CA SER A 333 -0.34 1.85 -15.49
C SER A 333 0.90 1.42 -14.69
N PHE A 334 1.04 0.12 -14.43
CA PHE A 334 2.19 -0.51 -13.78
C PHE A 334 3.13 -1.20 -14.79
N GLY A 335 2.87 -1.08 -16.10
CA GLY A 335 3.65 -1.74 -17.14
C GLY A 335 3.36 -3.25 -17.28
N LEU A 336 2.26 -3.74 -16.70
CA LEU A 336 1.84 -5.15 -16.75
C LEU A 336 0.54 -5.27 -17.54
N SER A 337 0.62 -5.09 -18.88
CA SER A 337 -0.53 -5.01 -19.80
C SER A 337 -1.37 -6.28 -19.88
N ASP A 338 -0.83 -7.44 -19.47
CA ASP A 338 -1.53 -8.72 -19.51
C ASP A 338 -2.17 -9.09 -18.17
N TYR A 339 -2.03 -8.25 -17.15
CA TYR A 339 -2.44 -8.57 -15.79
C TYR A 339 -3.53 -7.65 -15.27
N ILE A 340 -4.48 -8.24 -14.56
CA ILE A 340 -5.36 -7.53 -13.62
C ILE A 340 -4.94 -7.84 -12.18
N ARG A 341 -5.24 -6.94 -11.25
CA ARG A 341 -5.07 -7.18 -9.82
C ARG A 341 -6.43 -7.13 -9.14
N ILE A 342 -6.67 -8.11 -8.29
CA ILE A 342 -7.83 -8.12 -7.39
C ILE A 342 -7.38 -8.25 -5.94
N ASN A 343 -8.16 -7.72 -5.01
CA ASN A 343 -8.05 -8.09 -3.60
C ASN A 343 -9.11 -9.15 -3.26
N VAL A 344 -8.82 -9.92 -2.23
CA VAL A 344 -9.79 -10.86 -1.65
C VAL A 344 -10.99 -10.09 -1.13
N GLY A 345 -12.19 -10.52 -1.52
CA GLY A 345 -13.48 -10.03 -1.04
C GLY A 345 -14.13 -10.96 -0.02
N LEU A 346 -15.38 -10.69 0.32
CA LEU A 346 -16.24 -11.65 1.03
C LEU A 346 -16.44 -12.92 0.19
N PRO A 347 -16.81 -14.06 0.79
CA PRO A 347 -17.02 -15.30 0.03
C PRO A 347 -17.97 -15.14 -1.16
N GLU A 348 -19.04 -14.36 -1.00
CA GLU A 348 -20.02 -14.08 -2.04
C GLU A 348 -19.42 -13.19 -3.16
N GLU A 349 -18.58 -12.22 -2.79
CA GLU A 349 -17.89 -11.34 -3.73
C GLU A 349 -16.87 -12.13 -4.56
N ASN A 350 -16.11 -13.03 -3.92
CA ASN A 350 -15.16 -13.92 -4.60
C ASN A 350 -15.86 -14.84 -5.60
N LYS A 351 -17.00 -15.45 -5.22
CA LYS A 351 -17.81 -16.28 -6.13
C LYS A 351 -18.33 -15.47 -7.31
N ARG A 352 -18.83 -14.25 -7.04
CA ARG A 352 -19.33 -13.36 -8.09
C ARG A 352 -18.23 -12.94 -9.04
N PHE A 353 -17.02 -12.63 -8.52
CA PHE A 353 -15.85 -12.32 -9.34
C PHE A 353 -15.54 -13.46 -10.31
N ILE A 354 -15.44 -14.72 -9.83
CA ILE A 354 -15.14 -15.88 -10.66
C ILE A 354 -16.21 -16.05 -11.76
N LYS A 355 -17.49 -15.97 -11.39
CA LYS A 355 -18.59 -16.09 -12.37
C LYS A 355 -18.53 -15.00 -13.44
N ALA A 356 -18.23 -13.74 -13.06
CA ALA A 356 -18.08 -12.65 -13.99
C ALA A 356 -16.84 -12.85 -14.89
N LEU A 357 -15.73 -13.30 -14.33
CA LEU A 357 -14.49 -13.56 -15.06
C LEU A 357 -14.68 -14.67 -16.12
N GLU A 358 -15.31 -15.78 -15.75
CA GLU A 358 -15.64 -16.85 -16.71
C GLU A 358 -16.50 -16.32 -17.86
N LYS A 359 -17.56 -15.57 -17.55
CA LYS A 359 -18.42 -14.97 -18.57
C LYS A 359 -17.63 -14.06 -19.51
N VAL A 360 -16.78 -13.19 -18.96
CA VAL A 360 -15.95 -12.24 -19.74
C VAL A 360 -14.97 -12.96 -20.67
N LEU A 361 -14.40 -14.08 -20.23
CA LEU A 361 -13.39 -14.82 -20.99
C LEU A 361 -14.00 -15.74 -22.06
N TYR A 362 -15.14 -16.34 -21.77
CA TYR A 362 -15.76 -17.36 -22.64
C TYR A 362 -16.94 -16.87 -23.47
N THR A 363 -17.44 -15.66 -23.21
CA THR A 363 -18.40 -15.06 -24.12
C THR A 363 -17.67 -14.73 -25.41
N LYS A 364 -17.93 -15.50 -26.49
CA LYS A 364 -17.50 -15.18 -27.84
C LYS A 364 -17.94 -13.76 -28.16
N LEU A 365 -17.03 -12.99 -28.76
CA LEU A 365 -17.40 -11.73 -29.39
C LEU A 365 -18.57 -12.04 -30.34
N GLU A 366 -19.76 -11.62 -30.01
CA GLU A 366 -20.78 -11.35 -31.02
C GLU A 366 -20.17 -10.20 -31.84
N THR A 367 -19.50 -10.59 -32.91
CA THR A 367 -19.05 -9.69 -33.94
C THR A 367 -20.29 -9.06 -34.55
N GLY A 368 -20.63 -7.86 -34.10
CA GLY A 368 -21.50 -6.94 -34.83
C GLY A 368 -20.72 -6.25 -35.94
#